data_b7a092e504c40f712e12c442ad3be15d
#
_entry.id   b7a092e504c40f712e12c442ad3be15d
#
_cell.length_a   1.000
_cell.length_b   1.000
_cell.length_c   1.000
_cell.angle_alpha   90.00
_cell.angle_beta   90.00
_cell.angle_gamma   90.00
#
_symmetry.space_group_name_H-M   'P 1'
#
loop_
_entity.id
_entity.type
_entity.pdbx_description
1 polymer ?
#
loop_
_entity_poly.entity_id
_entity_poly.type
_entity_poly.pdbx_seq_one_letter_code
_entity_poly.pdbx_strand_id
1 'polypeptide(L)'
;MIVAGGGMAGLVCAVRARELGLRPRVLEKGTRAGGSMLLSSCVIWRHLEFDEFRAECPGGDEALQRLIWERLDDALAWLVSLGAEPVWEDTENPRTTGKRFDPRSLTEVLVRAAGDVRLEERLRPELPLVLATGGFAVRYAHEHGLLVRCNPWSEGDGLEFALERGATTAGDLDEFYGRAMPAPPARIGEEDYVRLSQLWDGEARFVNEDGDEFFERLPAWHESDLAQAVARQPGGTAWFIVSADFREDPRVVALREAGGTVVEEDGELRLHVAAAVTHTQGGIKIGPAARVHGVDGLFAAGADVGGISTGGYSSGLAAALVLGRIAAETALR
;
A
#
# COMPACT_ATOMS: atom_id res chain seq x y z
N MET A 1 -9.09 10.05 22.51
CA MET A 1 -9.11 9.94 21.03
C MET A 1 -9.05 8.47 20.64
N ILE A 2 -9.94 8.04 19.78
CA ILE A 2 -9.93 6.68 19.20
C ILE A 2 -9.20 6.71 17.85
N VAL A 3 -8.38 5.70 17.63
CA VAL A 3 -7.72 5.44 16.33
C VAL A 3 -8.14 4.04 15.89
N ALA A 4 -8.83 3.94 14.77
CA ALA A 4 -9.28 2.67 14.21
C ALA A 4 -8.28 2.15 13.18
N GLY A 5 -7.65 1.03 13.48
CA GLY A 5 -6.62 0.36 12.68
C GLY A 5 -5.22 0.49 13.29
N GLY A 6 -4.56 -0.64 13.45
CA GLY A 6 -3.20 -0.79 14.02
C GLY A 6 -2.10 -0.92 12.95
N GLY A 7 -2.33 -0.42 11.73
CA GLY A 7 -1.33 -0.30 10.68
C GLY A 7 -0.43 0.91 10.85
N MET A 8 0.42 1.20 9.84
CA MET A 8 1.37 2.33 9.85
C MET A 8 0.70 3.64 10.26
N ALA A 9 -0.37 4.05 9.58
CA ALA A 9 -1.01 5.35 9.81
C ALA A 9 -1.58 5.47 11.23
N GLY A 10 -2.26 4.42 11.73
CA GLY A 10 -2.88 4.44 13.05
C GLY A 10 -1.86 4.41 14.19
N LEU A 11 -0.83 3.58 14.07
CA LEU A 11 0.25 3.54 15.07
C LEU A 11 1.01 4.88 15.13
N VAL A 12 1.37 5.44 13.98
CA VAL A 12 2.01 6.76 13.87
C VAL A 12 1.14 7.85 14.48
N CYS A 13 -0.15 7.85 14.17
CA CYS A 13 -1.12 8.77 14.76
C CYS A 13 -1.14 8.66 16.30
N ALA A 14 -1.19 7.45 16.82
CA ALA A 14 -1.21 7.23 18.28
C ALA A 14 0.10 7.68 18.95
N VAL A 15 1.26 7.37 18.37
CA VAL A 15 2.54 7.82 18.91
C VAL A 15 2.57 9.35 18.95
N ARG A 16 2.26 10.00 17.84
CA ARG A 16 2.27 11.46 17.74
C ARG A 16 1.27 12.11 18.70
N ALA A 17 0.09 11.55 18.86
CA ALA A 17 -0.91 12.01 19.81
C ALA A 17 -0.40 11.97 21.26
N ARG A 18 0.33 10.89 21.62
CA ARG A 18 0.95 10.79 22.96
C ARG A 18 2.03 11.83 23.20
N GLU A 19 2.88 12.09 22.21
CA GLU A 19 3.88 13.18 22.29
C GLU A 19 3.22 14.54 22.53
N LEU A 20 2.01 14.75 22.02
CA LEU A 20 1.20 15.95 22.21
C LEU A 20 0.37 15.95 23.50
N GLY A 21 0.55 14.96 24.37
CA GLY A 21 -0.11 14.86 25.68
C GLY A 21 -1.50 14.21 25.65
N LEU A 22 -1.95 13.70 24.51
CA LEU A 22 -3.22 12.95 24.43
C LEU A 22 -3.06 11.51 24.94
N ARG A 23 -4.21 10.87 25.15
CA ARG A 23 -4.31 9.44 25.49
C ARG A 23 -5.06 8.71 24.36
N PRO A 24 -4.39 8.40 23.25
CA PRO A 24 -5.03 7.65 22.18
C PRO A 24 -5.23 6.19 22.61
N ARG A 25 -6.26 5.58 22.01
CA ARG A 25 -6.48 4.13 22.04
C ARG A 25 -6.57 3.66 20.59
N VAL A 26 -5.70 2.72 20.23
CA VAL A 26 -5.73 2.07 18.92
C VAL A 26 -6.60 0.82 19.02
N LEU A 27 -7.59 0.71 18.14
CA LEU A 27 -8.44 -0.48 18.00
C LEU A 27 -8.06 -1.18 16.68
N GLU A 28 -7.53 -2.39 16.79
CA GLU A 28 -7.16 -3.23 15.66
C GLU A 28 -8.12 -4.43 15.59
N LYS A 29 -8.78 -4.59 14.45
CA LYS A 29 -9.73 -5.69 14.21
C LYS A 29 -9.05 -7.06 14.15
N GLY A 30 -7.82 -7.08 13.68
CA GLY A 30 -7.03 -8.29 13.51
C GLY A 30 -6.37 -8.79 14.78
N THR A 31 -5.77 -9.95 14.67
CA THR A 31 -5.03 -10.62 15.75
C THR A 31 -3.61 -10.08 15.96
N ARG A 32 -3.17 -9.15 15.10
CA ARG A 32 -1.84 -8.51 15.16
C ARG A 32 -1.88 -7.07 14.68
N ALA A 33 -0.97 -6.24 15.16
CA ALA A 33 -0.69 -4.91 14.65
C ALA A 33 0.28 -4.95 13.47
N GLY A 34 0.43 -3.81 12.78
CA GLY A 34 1.33 -3.61 11.64
C GLY A 34 0.61 -3.47 10.29
N GLY A 35 -0.60 -4.03 10.17
CA GLY A 35 -1.39 -3.97 8.93
C GLY A 35 -0.60 -4.45 7.71
N SER A 36 -0.85 -3.85 6.54
CA SER A 36 -0.14 -4.19 5.29
C SER A 36 1.35 -3.77 5.29
N MET A 37 1.77 -2.84 6.17
CA MET A 37 3.19 -2.52 6.36
C MET A 37 3.98 -3.76 6.75
N LEU A 38 3.45 -4.58 7.66
CA LEU A 38 4.09 -5.82 8.13
C LEU A 38 4.35 -6.84 7.01
N LEU A 39 3.57 -6.77 5.93
CA LEU A 39 3.60 -7.70 4.79
C LEU A 39 4.33 -7.12 3.56
N SER A 40 4.95 -5.95 3.72
CA SER A 40 5.65 -5.22 2.66
C SER A 40 7.17 -5.29 2.79
N SER A 41 7.89 -4.82 1.78
CA SER A 41 9.33 -4.57 1.87
C SER A 41 9.69 -3.40 2.79
N CYS A 42 8.70 -2.65 3.26
CA CYS A 42 8.83 -1.51 4.15
C CYS A 42 9.77 -0.40 3.64
N VAL A 43 9.74 -0.15 2.32
CA VAL A 43 10.41 1.00 1.70
C VAL A 43 9.48 2.21 1.79
N ILE A 44 9.93 3.26 2.46
CA ILE A 44 9.21 4.52 2.64
C ILE A 44 9.97 5.58 1.86
N TRP A 45 9.38 6.09 0.77
CA TRP A 45 10.11 6.90 -0.20
C TRP A 45 9.24 7.98 -0.83
N ARG A 46 9.87 8.98 -1.46
CA ARG A 46 9.27 9.98 -2.33
C ARG A 46 10.14 10.24 -3.56
N HIS A 47 9.56 10.84 -4.59
CA HIS A 47 10.33 11.41 -5.70
C HIS A 47 11.26 12.52 -5.21
N LEU A 48 12.43 12.66 -5.83
CA LEU A 48 13.33 13.78 -5.54
C LEU A 48 12.68 15.10 -5.91
N GLU A 49 12.09 15.17 -7.10
CA GLU A 49 11.41 16.36 -7.59
C GLU A 49 9.89 16.22 -7.46
N PHE A 50 9.22 17.28 -7.01
CA PHE A 50 7.77 17.27 -6.85
C PHE A 50 7.04 17.12 -8.19
N ASP A 51 7.59 17.71 -9.26
CA ASP A 51 7.00 17.62 -10.60
C ASP A 51 7.01 16.19 -11.14
N GLU A 52 8.00 15.36 -10.75
CA GLU A 52 8.00 13.93 -11.06
C GLU A 52 6.86 13.19 -10.35
N PHE A 53 6.60 13.54 -9.08
CA PHE A 53 5.45 12.97 -8.35
C PHE A 53 4.13 13.34 -9.06
N ARG A 54 3.99 14.61 -9.49
CA ARG A 54 2.81 15.06 -10.24
C ARG A 54 2.65 14.36 -11.59
N ALA A 55 3.75 14.16 -12.29
CA ALA A 55 3.75 13.45 -13.59
C ALA A 55 3.38 11.97 -13.42
N GLU A 56 3.85 11.34 -12.35
CA GLU A 56 3.58 9.92 -12.05
C GLU A 56 2.13 9.70 -11.58
N CYS A 57 1.57 10.63 -10.80
CA CYS A 57 0.22 10.52 -10.24
C CYS A 57 -0.64 11.73 -10.63
N PRO A 58 -0.94 11.92 -11.92
CA PRO A 58 -1.54 13.17 -12.41
C PRO A 58 -2.97 13.42 -11.91
N GLY A 59 -3.72 12.37 -11.61
CA GLY A 59 -5.08 12.43 -11.08
C GLY A 59 -5.16 12.66 -9.57
N GLY A 60 -4.02 12.68 -8.87
CA GLY A 60 -3.98 12.86 -7.42
C GLY A 60 -4.23 14.32 -6.98
N ASP A 61 -4.70 14.50 -5.75
CA ASP A 61 -4.85 15.82 -5.11
C ASP A 61 -3.48 16.46 -4.88
N GLU A 62 -3.22 17.58 -5.56
CA GLU A 62 -1.93 18.25 -5.51
C GLU A 62 -1.56 18.72 -4.10
N ALA A 63 -2.53 19.21 -3.33
CA ALA A 63 -2.27 19.71 -1.98
C ALA A 63 -1.84 18.57 -1.03
N LEU A 64 -2.47 17.40 -1.14
CA LEU A 64 -2.08 16.22 -0.37
C LEU A 64 -0.72 15.67 -0.83
N GLN A 65 -0.48 15.61 -2.13
CA GLN A 65 0.80 15.16 -2.67
C GLN A 65 1.96 16.06 -2.23
N ARG A 66 1.79 17.39 -2.30
CA ARG A 66 2.77 18.37 -1.86
C ARG A 66 3.05 18.25 -0.37
N LEU A 67 2.01 18.10 0.43
CA LEU A 67 2.12 17.93 1.87
C LEU A 67 2.93 16.67 2.24
N ILE A 68 2.66 15.55 1.56
CA ILE A 68 3.41 14.30 1.77
C ILE A 68 4.86 14.48 1.34
N TRP A 69 5.09 15.07 0.17
CA TRP A 69 6.41 15.30 -0.39
C TRP A 69 7.28 16.18 0.51
N GLU A 70 6.73 17.29 1.03
CA GLU A 70 7.43 18.24 1.89
C GLU A 70 7.71 17.72 3.30
N ARG A 71 6.84 16.84 3.82
CA ARG A 71 6.89 16.40 5.21
C ARG A 71 7.57 15.04 5.42
N LEU A 72 7.88 14.32 4.35
CA LEU A 72 8.36 12.95 4.49
C LEU A 72 9.73 12.86 5.17
N ASP A 73 10.69 13.72 4.81
CA ASP A 73 12.05 13.63 5.36
C ASP A 73 12.06 13.86 6.87
N ASP A 74 11.31 14.88 7.35
CA ASP A 74 11.11 15.12 8.78
C ASP A 74 10.40 13.93 9.47
N ALA A 75 9.45 13.30 8.77
CA ALA A 75 8.73 12.16 9.31
C ALA A 75 9.61 10.90 9.40
N LEU A 76 10.52 10.68 8.44
CA LEU A 76 11.52 9.62 8.48
C LEU A 76 12.55 9.84 9.60
N ALA A 77 13.04 11.08 9.76
CA ALA A 77 13.93 11.44 10.86
C ALA A 77 13.24 11.22 12.23
N TRP A 78 11.95 11.53 12.32
CA TRP A 78 11.17 11.26 13.52
C TRP A 78 11.04 9.76 13.81
N LEU A 79 10.82 8.88 12.81
CA LEU A 79 10.82 7.43 13.03
C LEU A 79 12.16 6.93 13.61
N VAL A 80 13.28 7.44 13.06
CA VAL A 80 14.61 7.11 13.58
C VAL A 80 14.78 7.58 15.02
N SER A 81 14.27 8.76 15.38
CA SER A 81 14.30 9.26 16.74
C SER A 81 13.50 8.44 17.76
N LEU A 82 12.51 7.65 17.30
CA LEU A 82 11.78 6.67 18.12
C LEU A 82 12.55 5.37 18.35
N GLY A 83 13.71 5.21 17.71
CA GLY A 83 14.53 4.00 17.75
C GLY A 83 14.28 3.03 16.59
N ALA A 84 13.63 3.46 15.52
CA ALA A 84 13.54 2.66 14.30
C ALA A 84 14.88 2.72 13.56
N GLU A 85 15.48 1.57 13.29
CA GLU A 85 16.76 1.46 12.59
C GLU A 85 16.53 1.18 11.11
N PRO A 86 17.00 2.05 10.18
CA PRO A 86 16.88 1.78 8.76
C PRO A 86 17.82 0.64 8.34
N VAL A 87 17.33 -0.28 7.51
CA VAL A 87 18.12 -1.35 6.89
C VAL A 87 19.02 -0.78 5.80
N TRP A 88 18.52 0.24 5.09
CA TRP A 88 19.30 1.07 4.18
C TRP A 88 18.67 2.48 4.05
N GLU A 89 19.48 3.42 3.63
CA GLU A 89 19.16 4.86 3.58
C GLU A 89 19.15 5.43 2.15
N ASP A 90 19.33 4.58 1.14
CA ASP A 90 19.30 4.94 -0.28
C ASP A 90 18.35 4.01 -1.02
N THR A 91 17.51 4.56 -1.90
CA THR A 91 16.55 3.80 -2.70
C THR A 91 17.20 3.09 -3.90
N GLU A 92 18.47 3.31 -4.15
CA GLU A 92 19.21 2.86 -5.34
C GLU A 92 18.59 3.35 -6.68
N ASN A 93 17.54 4.17 -6.59
CA ASN A 93 16.89 4.80 -7.72
C ASN A 93 17.19 6.30 -7.74
N PRO A 94 17.86 6.81 -8.79
CA PRO A 94 18.30 8.20 -8.85
C PRO A 94 17.17 9.23 -8.90
N ARG A 95 15.91 8.79 -9.06
CA ARG A 95 14.72 9.64 -9.08
C ARG A 95 14.00 9.70 -7.73
N THR A 96 14.44 8.92 -6.74
CA THR A 96 13.73 8.82 -5.45
C THR A 96 14.69 8.93 -4.28
N THR A 97 14.14 9.27 -3.12
CA THR A 97 14.83 9.24 -1.83
C THR A 97 13.93 8.61 -0.78
N GLY A 98 14.52 7.98 0.23
CA GLY A 98 13.76 7.32 1.29
C GLY A 98 14.61 6.41 2.15
N LYS A 99 13.93 5.62 2.97
CA LYS A 99 14.55 4.64 3.85
C LYS A 99 13.77 3.32 3.80
N ARG A 100 14.49 2.23 3.99
CA ARG A 100 13.90 0.92 4.21
C ARG A 100 14.08 0.53 5.67
N PHE A 101 13.02 -0.04 6.25
CA PHE A 101 13.07 -0.62 7.60
C PHE A 101 12.73 -2.11 7.53
N ASP A 102 13.12 -2.85 8.56
CA ASP A 102 12.53 -4.17 8.77
C ASP A 102 11.08 -3.98 9.27
N PRO A 103 10.07 -4.57 8.58
CA PRO A 103 8.67 -4.29 8.89
C PRO A 103 8.25 -4.77 10.29
N ARG A 104 8.87 -5.84 10.81
CA ARG A 104 8.57 -6.36 12.15
C ARG A 104 9.17 -5.45 13.22
N SER A 105 10.45 -5.12 13.10
CA SER A 105 11.13 -4.21 14.01
C SER A 105 10.45 -2.85 14.07
N LEU A 106 10.09 -2.27 12.92
CA LEU A 106 9.37 -1.00 12.88
C LEU A 106 7.99 -1.11 13.54
N THR A 107 7.26 -2.20 13.32
CA THR A 107 5.97 -2.44 13.98
C THR A 107 6.14 -2.50 15.49
N GLU A 108 7.13 -3.20 16.01
CA GLU A 108 7.41 -3.31 17.44
C GLU A 108 7.75 -1.96 18.08
N VAL A 109 8.57 -1.15 17.41
CA VAL A 109 8.91 0.22 17.85
C VAL A 109 7.64 1.06 17.94
N LEU A 110 6.81 1.07 16.90
CA LEU A 110 5.58 1.86 16.86
C LEU A 110 4.54 1.38 17.88
N VAL A 111 4.33 0.08 18.05
CA VAL A 111 3.39 -0.48 19.04
C VAL A 111 3.82 -0.09 20.46
N ARG A 112 5.10 -0.24 20.78
CA ARG A 112 5.64 0.16 22.10
C ARG A 112 5.44 1.65 22.36
N ALA A 113 5.71 2.49 21.37
CA ALA A 113 5.56 3.93 21.48
C ALA A 113 4.09 4.37 21.53
N ALA A 114 3.18 3.70 20.81
CA ALA A 114 1.74 3.98 20.79
C ALA A 114 1.05 3.68 22.13
N GLY A 115 1.48 2.65 22.84
CA GLY A 115 1.02 2.30 24.19
C GLY A 115 -0.27 1.48 24.21
N ASP A 116 -1.46 2.09 24.23
CA ASP A 116 -2.76 1.37 24.32
C ASP A 116 -3.21 0.88 22.93
N VAL A 117 -2.72 -0.27 22.51
CA VAL A 117 -3.09 -0.97 21.27
C VAL A 117 -3.88 -2.22 21.63
N ARG A 118 -5.12 -2.30 21.16
CA ARG A 118 -6.06 -3.38 21.46
C ARG A 118 -6.35 -4.17 20.20
N LEU A 119 -5.98 -5.42 20.21
CA LEU A 119 -6.24 -6.39 19.15
C LEU A 119 -7.64 -6.98 19.28
N GLU A 120 -8.17 -7.49 18.16
CA GLU A 120 -9.50 -8.11 18.08
C GLU A 120 -10.64 -7.17 18.51
N GLU A 121 -10.38 -5.85 18.44
CA GLU A 121 -11.36 -4.81 18.73
C GLU A 121 -11.76 -4.06 17.45
N ARG A 122 -13.06 -3.98 17.19
CA ARG A 122 -13.62 -3.28 16.05
C ARG A 122 -13.76 -1.77 16.30
N LEU A 123 -13.83 -1.03 15.20
CA LEU A 123 -14.17 0.38 15.15
C LEU A 123 -15.36 0.73 16.06
N ARG A 124 -15.24 1.82 16.83
CA ARG A 124 -16.31 2.38 17.69
C ARG A 124 -16.67 3.79 17.24
N PRO A 125 -17.93 4.19 17.35
CA PRO A 125 -18.42 5.49 16.85
C PRO A 125 -18.14 6.68 17.78
N GLU A 126 -17.07 6.65 18.57
CA GLU A 126 -16.69 7.71 19.51
C GLU A 126 -15.81 8.75 18.84
N LEU A 127 -16.19 10.03 18.88
CA LEU A 127 -15.40 11.13 18.32
C LEU A 127 -14.59 11.86 19.42
N PRO A 128 -13.41 12.43 19.10
CA PRO A 128 -12.74 12.43 17.81
C PRO A 128 -12.17 11.05 17.42
N LEU A 129 -12.35 10.69 16.17
CA LEU A 129 -12.00 9.39 15.60
C LEU A 129 -11.07 9.55 14.39
N VAL A 130 -10.00 8.78 14.37
CA VAL A 130 -9.12 8.67 13.20
C VAL A 130 -9.32 7.31 12.54
N LEU A 131 -9.74 7.31 11.28
CA LEU A 131 -9.85 6.12 10.44
C LEU A 131 -8.48 5.82 9.82
N ALA A 132 -7.94 4.64 10.10
CA ALA A 132 -6.68 4.10 9.58
C ALA A 132 -6.82 2.59 9.37
N THR A 133 -8.01 2.16 8.87
CA THR A 133 -8.45 0.76 8.81
C THR A 133 -7.85 -0.02 7.63
N GLY A 134 -7.17 0.68 6.70
CA GLY A 134 -6.41 0.05 5.62
C GLY A 134 -7.17 -0.05 4.30
N GLY A 135 -8.24 0.72 4.12
CA GLY A 135 -9.03 0.74 2.88
C GLY A 135 -9.85 -0.54 2.66
N PHE A 136 -10.16 -0.87 1.42
CA PHE A 136 -11.08 -1.96 1.07
C PHE A 136 -10.49 -2.97 0.07
N ALA A 137 -9.16 -3.15 0.07
CA ALA A 137 -8.46 -3.97 -0.92
C ALA A 137 -8.88 -5.45 -0.93
N VAL A 138 -9.21 -6.03 0.23
CA VAL A 138 -9.70 -7.42 0.33
C VAL A 138 -11.05 -7.56 -0.35
N ARG A 139 -11.99 -6.67 -0.04
CA ARG A 139 -13.31 -6.66 -0.67
C ARG A 139 -13.19 -6.48 -2.19
N TYR A 140 -12.42 -5.47 -2.61
CA TYR A 140 -12.16 -5.21 -4.02
C TYR A 140 -11.61 -6.43 -4.76
N ALA A 141 -10.57 -7.07 -4.20
CA ALA A 141 -9.98 -8.26 -4.80
C ALA A 141 -10.99 -9.41 -4.96
N HIS A 142 -11.82 -9.66 -3.95
CA HIS A 142 -12.83 -10.72 -3.99
C HIS A 142 -13.93 -10.42 -5.01
N GLU A 143 -14.43 -9.17 -5.08
CA GLU A 143 -15.46 -8.75 -6.03
C GLU A 143 -14.99 -8.87 -7.49
N HIS A 144 -13.68 -8.71 -7.74
CA HIS A 144 -13.09 -8.78 -9.08
C HIS A 144 -12.38 -10.11 -9.39
N GLY A 145 -12.40 -11.08 -8.48
CA GLY A 145 -11.74 -12.38 -8.67
C GLY A 145 -10.20 -12.29 -8.71
N LEU A 146 -9.62 -11.29 -8.06
CA LEU A 146 -8.18 -11.03 -8.01
C LEU A 146 -7.55 -11.62 -6.75
N LEU A 147 -6.23 -11.77 -6.76
CA LEU A 147 -5.48 -12.21 -5.58
C LEU A 147 -5.39 -11.08 -4.54
N VAL A 148 -5.41 -11.46 -3.26
CA VAL A 148 -5.16 -10.55 -2.14
C VAL A 148 -3.66 -10.53 -1.84
N ARG A 149 -3.07 -9.33 -1.76
CA ARG A 149 -1.68 -9.09 -1.38
C ARG A 149 -1.57 -7.98 -0.32
N CYS A 150 -2.44 -8.04 0.67
CA CYS A 150 -2.53 -7.05 1.73
C CYS A 150 -2.94 -7.69 3.05
N ASN A 151 -3.07 -6.85 4.08
CA ASN A 151 -3.64 -7.26 5.36
C ASN A 151 -5.06 -7.83 5.18
N PRO A 152 -5.34 -9.07 5.63
CA PRO A 152 -6.61 -9.75 5.38
C PRO A 152 -7.84 -9.07 6.01
N TRP A 153 -7.62 -8.10 6.90
CA TRP A 153 -8.70 -7.34 7.54
C TRP A 153 -9.01 -6.00 6.87
N SER A 154 -8.40 -5.68 5.72
CA SER A 154 -8.67 -4.45 4.94
C SER A 154 -9.93 -4.59 4.09
N GLU A 155 -11.09 -4.65 4.76
CA GLU A 155 -12.40 -4.98 4.15
C GLU A 155 -13.27 -3.74 3.85
N GLY A 156 -12.85 -2.51 4.26
CA GLY A 156 -13.57 -1.28 3.97
C GLY A 156 -14.35 -0.69 5.15
N ASP A 157 -14.15 -1.19 6.37
CA ASP A 157 -14.90 -0.76 7.57
C ASP A 157 -14.85 0.77 7.76
N GLY A 158 -13.69 1.40 7.53
CA GLY A 158 -13.50 2.85 7.66
C GLY A 158 -14.22 3.63 6.58
N LEU A 159 -14.16 3.16 5.33
CA LEU A 159 -14.86 3.78 4.21
C LEU A 159 -16.38 3.74 4.42
N GLU A 160 -16.95 2.59 4.76
CA GLU A 160 -18.39 2.43 5.04
C GLU A 160 -18.83 3.35 6.17
N PHE A 161 -18.08 3.32 7.29
CA PHE A 161 -18.36 4.18 8.44
C PHE A 161 -18.40 5.67 8.08
N ALA A 162 -17.48 6.14 7.22
CA ALA A 162 -17.43 7.53 6.79
C ALA A 162 -18.61 7.89 5.86
N LEU A 163 -18.90 7.01 4.87
CA LEU A 163 -19.98 7.21 3.91
C LEU A 163 -21.36 7.26 4.58
N GLU A 164 -21.63 6.38 5.54
CA GLU A 164 -22.87 6.40 6.35
C GLU A 164 -23.10 7.72 7.08
N ARG A 165 -22.04 8.51 7.30
CA ARG A 165 -22.08 9.83 7.96
C ARG A 165 -22.03 11.00 7.00
N GLY A 166 -22.11 10.74 5.70
CA GLY A 166 -22.16 11.77 4.67
C GLY A 166 -20.78 12.21 4.14
N ALA A 167 -19.71 11.46 4.43
CA ALA A 167 -18.42 11.70 3.80
C ALA A 167 -18.50 11.47 2.28
N THR A 168 -17.56 12.09 1.56
CA THR A 168 -17.39 11.89 0.12
C THR A 168 -16.10 11.14 -0.17
N THR A 169 -15.99 10.57 -1.37
CA THR A 169 -14.79 9.87 -1.85
C THR A 169 -13.93 10.77 -2.71
N ALA A 170 -12.67 10.37 -2.87
CA ALA A 170 -11.70 10.93 -3.79
C ALA A 170 -10.92 9.80 -4.47
N GLY A 171 -10.33 10.09 -5.63
CA GLY A 171 -9.67 9.09 -6.47
C GLY A 171 -10.68 8.15 -7.14
N ASP A 172 -10.15 7.24 -7.93
CA ASP A 172 -10.95 6.21 -8.60
C ASP A 172 -11.07 4.99 -7.66
N LEU A 173 -12.29 4.57 -7.36
CA LEU A 173 -12.54 3.40 -6.50
C LEU A 173 -12.24 2.08 -7.20
N ASP A 174 -12.15 2.09 -8.53
CA ASP A 174 -11.80 0.94 -9.36
C ASP A 174 -10.30 0.85 -9.65
N GLU A 175 -9.51 1.81 -9.13
CA GLU A 175 -8.06 1.82 -9.28
C GLU A 175 -7.36 1.26 -8.03
N PHE A 176 -6.36 0.42 -8.24
CA PHE A 176 -5.61 -0.17 -7.15
C PHE A 176 -4.09 -0.19 -7.42
N TYR A 177 -3.32 -0.15 -6.36
CA TYR A 177 -1.91 -0.53 -6.39
C TYR A 177 -1.80 -2.04 -6.16
N GLY A 178 -1.03 -2.70 -7.00
CA GLY A 178 -0.87 -4.14 -6.94
C GLY A 178 0.44 -4.64 -7.54
N ARG A 179 0.54 -5.96 -7.62
CA ARG A 179 1.66 -6.68 -8.24
C ARG A 179 1.13 -7.86 -9.03
N ALA A 180 1.86 -8.25 -10.08
CA ALA A 180 1.70 -9.58 -10.63
C ALA A 180 2.33 -10.61 -9.66
N MET A 181 1.60 -11.67 -9.37
CA MET A 181 2.01 -12.78 -8.51
C MET A 181 1.85 -14.09 -9.28
N PRO A 182 2.50 -15.20 -8.87
CA PRO A 182 2.22 -16.50 -9.50
C PRO A 182 0.73 -16.81 -9.50
N ALA A 183 0.19 -17.18 -10.66
CA ALA A 183 -1.23 -17.58 -10.78
C ALA A 183 -1.49 -18.92 -10.09
N PRO A 184 -2.73 -19.23 -9.68
CA PRO A 184 -3.08 -20.57 -9.26
C PRO A 184 -2.65 -21.62 -10.31
N PRO A 185 -2.13 -22.81 -9.88
CA PRO A 185 -2.27 -23.40 -8.56
C PRO A 185 -1.20 -23.01 -7.53
N ALA A 186 -0.40 -21.96 -7.78
CA ALA A 186 0.61 -21.49 -6.82
C ALA A 186 -0.01 -21.25 -5.44
N ARG A 187 0.74 -21.56 -4.40
CA ARG A 187 0.38 -21.28 -3.01
C ARG A 187 1.18 -20.10 -2.53
N ILE A 188 0.48 -19.04 -2.12
CA ILE A 188 1.07 -17.77 -1.71
C ILE A 188 0.68 -17.51 -0.27
N GLY A 189 1.64 -17.56 0.64
CA GLY A 189 1.49 -17.13 2.02
C GLY A 189 1.74 -15.63 2.16
N GLU A 190 1.32 -15.04 3.28
CA GLU A 190 1.57 -13.61 3.55
C GLU A 190 3.08 -13.29 3.60
N GLU A 191 3.90 -14.21 4.07
CA GLU A 191 5.36 -14.13 4.12
C GLU A 191 6.02 -14.11 2.73
N ASP A 192 5.30 -14.58 1.72
CA ASP A 192 5.78 -14.68 0.35
C ASP A 192 5.48 -13.46 -0.53
N TYR A 193 4.67 -12.52 -0.05
CA TYR A 193 4.20 -11.38 -0.86
C TYR A 193 5.32 -10.56 -1.51
N VAL A 194 6.45 -10.41 -0.85
CA VAL A 194 7.61 -9.71 -1.42
C VAL A 194 8.39 -10.64 -2.36
N ARG A 195 8.68 -11.84 -1.91
CA ARG A 195 9.51 -12.83 -2.64
C ARG A 195 8.88 -13.28 -3.96
N LEU A 196 7.56 -13.43 -3.98
CA LEU A 196 6.83 -13.94 -5.15
C LEU A 196 6.35 -12.83 -6.10
N SER A 197 6.57 -11.56 -5.80
CA SER A 197 6.23 -10.48 -6.73
C SER A 197 7.02 -10.61 -8.03
N GLN A 198 6.31 -10.65 -9.15
CA GLN A 198 6.89 -10.81 -10.48
C GLN A 198 7.22 -9.45 -11.07
N LEU A 199 8.44 -8.99 -10.83
CA LEU A 199 8.99 -7.72 -11.31
C LEU A 199 9.97 -8.02 -12.44
N TRP A 200 9.57 -7.72 -13.68
CA TRP A 200 10.33 -8.05 -14.89
C TRP A 200 10.55 -6.81 -15.75
N ASP A 201 11.35 -5.90 -15.23
CA ASP A 201 11.60 -4.60 -15.82
C ASP A 201 12.40 -4.68 -17.13
N GLY A 202 11.70 -4.63 -18.27
CA GLY A 202 12.29 -4.68 -19.61
C GLY A 202 12.84 -6.03 -20.06
N GLU A 203 12.64 -7.04 -19.24
CA GLU A 203 13.13 -8.39 -19.51
C GLU A 203 12.02 -9.32 -20.02
N ALA A 204 10.76 -8.89 -19.94
CA ALA A 204 9.61 -9.71 -20.31
C ALA A 204 8.73 -9.06 -21.39
N ARG A 205 8.07 -9.91 -22.19
CA ARG A 205 6.88 -9.59 -22.96
C ARG A 205 5.65 -10.06 -22.18
N PHE A 206 4.55 -9.33 -22.31
CA PHE A 206 3.33 -9.56 -21.54
C PHE A 206 2.19 -9.94 -22.47
N VAL A 207 1.78 -11.20 -22.44
CA VAL A 207 0.73 -11.73 -23.31
C VAL A 207 -0.45 -12.28 -22.51
N ASN A 208 -1.64 -12.16 -23.06
CA ASN A 208 -2.85 -12.75 -22.49
C ASN A 208 -2.96 -14.26 -22.81
N GLU A 209 -4.05 -14.90 -22.40
CA GLU A 209 -4.28 -16.34 -22.64
C GLU A 209 -4.45 -16.66 -24.15
N ASP A 210 -4.81 -15.69 -24.98
CA ASP A 210 -4.94 -15.83 -26.42
C ASP A 210 -3.60 -15.63 -27.16
N GLY A 211 -2.56 -15.20 -26.44
CA GLY A 211 -1.22 -14.94 -26.98
C GLY A 211 -1.03 -13.53 -27.49
N ASP A 212 -2.01 -12.63 -27.29
CA ASP A 212 -1.92 -11.24 -27.71
C ASP A 212 -1.12 -10.42 -26.70
N GLU A 213 -0.19 -9.60 -27.16
CA GLU A 213 0.50 -8.62 -26.32
C GLU A 213 -0.47 -7.51 -25.92
N PHE A 214 -0.61 -7.28 -24.61
CA PHE A 214 -1.61 -6.34 -24.06
C PHE A 214 -1.01 -5.15 -23.33
N PHE A 215 0.31 -5.13 -23.11
CA PHE A 215 0.98 -4.09 -22.36
C PHE A 215 2.31 -3.74 -23.01
N GLU A 216 2.43 -2.49 -23.44
CA GLU A 216 3.70 -1.91 -23.89
C GLU A 216 4.35 -1.20 -22.69
N ARG A 217 5.63 -1.49 -22.51
CA ARG A 217 6.41 -0.87 -21.44
C ARG A 217 6.57 0.63 -21.71
N LEU A 218 6.09 1.44 -20.79
CA LEU A 218 6.40 2.86 -20.73
C LEU A 218 7.71 3.08 -19.93
N PRO A 219 8.47 4.16 -20.19
CA PRO A 219 9.81 4.35 -19.60
C PRO A 219 9.83 4.69 -18.11
N ALA A 220 8.71 4.65 -17.39
CA ALA A 220 8.58 4.98 -15.98
C ALA A 220 8.09 3.79 -15.14
N TRP A 221 8.02 3.95 -13.85
CA TRP A 221 7.62 2.95 -12.84
C TRP A 221 6.17 2.48 -12.99
N HIS A 222 5.90 1.55 -13.89
CA HIS A 222 4.54 1.11 -14.21
C HIS A 222 4.15 -0.24 -13.62
N GLU A 223 4.74 -0.63 -12.49
CA GLU A 223 4.38 -1.90 -11.83
C GLU A 223 2.90 -1.97 -11.45
N SER A 224 2.31 -0.84 -11.04
CA SER A 224 0.89 -0.74 -10.75
C SER A 224 0.06 -0.86 -12.03
N ASP A 225 0.47 -0.18 -13.09
CA ASP A 225 -0.22 -0.21 -14.39
C ASP A 225 -0.18 -1.60 -15.00
N LEU A 226 0.96 -2.30 -14.89
CA LEU A 226 1.07 -3.70 -15.33
C LEU A 226 0.12 -4.60 -14.55
N ALA A 227 0.07 -4.49 -13.20
CA ALA A 227 -0.84 -5.29 -12.40
C ALA A 227 -2.31 -5.03 -12.75
N GLN A 228 -2.69 -3.76 -12.99
CA GLN A 228 -4.02 -3.39 -13.45
C GLN A 228 -4.30 -3.86 -14.89
N ALA A 229 -3.29 -3.84 -15.78
CA ALA A 229 -3.43 -4.37 -17.13
C ALA A 229 -3.66 -5.89 -17.11
N VAL A 230 -2.95 -6.64 -16.25
CA VAL A 230 -3.20 -8.07 -16.01
C VAL A 230 -4.62 -8.28 -15.46
N ALA A 231 -5.06 -7.46 -14.49
CA ALA A 231 -6.41 -7.57 -13.92
C ALA A 231 -7.53 -7.40 -14.96
N ARG A 232 -7.28 -6.63 -16.02
CA ARG A 232 -8.22 -6.44 -17.14
C ARG A 232 -8.23 -7.58 -18.15
N GLN A 233 -7.28 -8.52 -18.09
CA GLN A 233 -7.29 -9.70 -18.95
C GLN A 233 -8.30 -10.75 -18.45
N PRO A 234 -8.77 -11.64 -19.33
CA PRO A 234 -9.67 -12.73 -18.93
C PRO A 234 -9.15 -13.50 -17.72
N GLY A 235 -9.97 -13.64 -16.69
CA GLY A 235 -9.59 -14.31 -15.44
C GLY A 235 -8.59 -13.58 -14.57
N GLY A 236 -8.20 -12.33 -14.90
CA GLY A 236 -7.18 -11.57 -14.16
C GLY A 236 -5.79 -12.21 -14.22
N THR A 237 -5.51 -12.98 -15.28
CA THR A 237 -4.25 -13.71 -15.48
C THR A 237 -3.54 -13.33 -16.77
N ALA A 238 -2.25 -13.62 -16.85
CA ALA A 238 -1.41 -13.40 -18.03
C ALA A 238 -0.18 -14.29 -18.03
N TRP A 239 0.56 -14.27 -19.13
CA TRP A 239 1.85 -14.93 -19.28
C TRP A 239 2.95 -13.88 -19.43
N PHE A 240 3.96 -13.95 -18.56
CA PHE A 240 5.19 -13.17 -18.70
C PHE A 240 6.22 -14.05 -19.42
N ILE A 241 6.67 -13.61 -20.57
CA ILE A 241 7.59 -14.36 -21.45
C ILE A 241 8.97 -13.75 -21.29
N VAL A 242 9.92 -14.54 -20.80
CA VAL A 242 11.32 -14.14 -20.57
C VAL A 242 12.28 -15.13 -21.24
N SER A 243 13.55 -14.74 -21.45
CA SER A 243 14.57 -15.65 -21.97
C SER A 243 14.74 -16.87 -21.05
N ALA A 244 15.01 -18.06 -21.62
CA ALA A 244 15.37 -19.26 -20.87
C ALA A 244 16.68 -19.11 -20.06
N ASP A 245 17.49 -18.09 -20.34
CA ASP A 245 18.67 -17.76 -19.54
C ASP A 245 18.31 -17.38 -18.07
N PHE A 246 17.07 -16.94 -17.85
CA PHE A 246 16.54 -16.66 -16.51
C PHE A 246 16.05 -17.90 -15.76
N ARG A 247 16.35 -19.13 -16.22
CA ARG A 247 15.89 -20.38 -15.57
C ARG A 247 16.22 -20.45 -14.08
N GLU A 248 17.40 -19.97 -13.70
CA GLU A 248 17.88 -19.95 -12.31
C GLU A 248 17.69 -18.59 -11.61
N ASP A 249 16.96 -17.66 -12.24
CA ASP A 249 16.63 -16.39 -11.62
C ASP A 249 15.79 -16.64 -10.35
N PRO A 250 16.08 -15.96 -9.22
CA PRO A 250 15.33 -16.15 -7.98
C PRO A 250 13.82 -16.00 -8.11
N ARG A 251 13.33 -15.15 -9.03
CA ARG A 251 11.89 -14.96 -9.29
C ARG A 251 11.26 -16.20 -9.92
N VAL A 252 11.95 -16.83 -10.89
CA VAL A 252 11.50 -18.07 -11.56
C VAL A 252 11.56 -19.23 -10.58
N VAL A 253 12.65 -19.37 -9.85
CA VAL A 253 12.83 -20.43 -8.84
C VAL A 253 11.72 -20.32 -7.79
N ALA A 254 11.52 -19.12 -7.23
CA ALA A 254 10.48 -18.90 -6.23
C ALA A 254 9.07 -19.22 -6.74
N LEU A 255 8.77 -18.88 -8.01
CA LEU A 255 7.49 -19.20 -8.65
C LEU A 255 7.27 -20.70 -8.74
N ARG A 256 8.31 -21.47 -9.17
CA ARG A 256 8.25 -22.95 -9.23
C ARG A 256 8.09 -23.58 -7.84
N GLU A 257 8.84 -23.09 -6.85
CA GLU A 257 8.75 -23.57 -5.46
C GLU A 257 7.34 -23.36 -4.86
N ALA A 258 6.68 -22.26 -5.22
CA ALA A 258 5.30 -21.99 -4.83
C ALA A 258 4.28 -22.88 -5.55
N GLY A 259 4.69 -23.73 -6.51
CA GLY A 259 3.83 -24.56 -7.32
C GLY A 259 3.17 -23.82 -8.48
N GLY A 260 3.69 -22.65 -8.87
CA GLY A 260 3.23 -21.89 -10.02
C GLY A 260 3.64 -22.54 -11.34
N THR A 261 2.96 -22.16 -12.41
CA THR A 261 3.16 -22.73 -13.75
C THR A 261 4.28 -21.99 -14.48
N VAL A 262 5.29 -22.74 -14.90
CA VAL A 262 6.36 -22.29 -15.80
C VAL A 262 6.44 -23.28 -16.97
N VAL A 263 6.26 -22.77 -18.19
CA VAL A 263 6.42 -23.55 -19.43
C VAL A 263 7.70 -23.11 -20.11
N GLU A 264 8.54 -24.05 -20.52
CA GLU A 264 9.75 -23.79 -21.29
C GLU A 264 9.56 -24.27 -22.72
N GLU A 265 9.68 -23.38 -23.69
CA GLU A 265 9.49 -23.66 -25.09
C GLU A 265 10.32 -22.69 -25.96
N ASP A 266 10.97 -23.19 -27.00
CA ASP A 266 11.70 -22.38 -28.01
C ASP A 266 12.75 -21.40 -27.43
N GLY A 267 13.37 -21.73 -26.29
CA GLY A 267 14.36 -20.88 -25.64
C GLY A 267 13.76 -19.76 -24.80
N GLU A 268 12.46 -19.79 -24.54
CA GLU A 268 11.74 -18.87 -23.68
C GLU A 268 11.14 -19.61 -22.47
N LEU A 269 10.93 -18.86 -21.39
CA LEU A 269 10.11 -19.28 -20.25
C LEU A 269 8.82 -18.46 -20.24
N ARG A 270 7.71 -19.16 -20.13
CA ARG A 270 6.37 -18.56 -19.95
C ARG A 270 5.97 -18.73 -18.49
N LEU A 271 5.83 -17.63 -17.78
CA LEU A 271 5.51 -17.56 -16.35
C LEU A 271 4.04 -17.21 -16.22
N HIS A 272 3.21 -18.09 -15.66
CA HIS A 272 1.79 -17.82 -15.46
C HIS A 272 1.59 -16.96 -14.21
N VAL A 273 0.98 -15.79 -14.38
CA VAL A 273 0.81 -14.79 -13.33
C VAL A 273 -0.65 -14.36 -13.21
N ALA A 274 -1.01 -13.83 -12.06
CA ALA A 274 -2.30 -13.21 -11.77
C ALA A 274 -2.11 -11.85 -11.09
N ALA A 275 -3.05 -10.95 -11.29
CA ALA A 275 -3.04 -9.66 -10.60
C ALA A 275 -3.40 -9.83 -9.12
N ALA A 276 -2.63 -9.16 -8.25
CA ALA A 276 -2.85 -9.16 -6.81
C ALA A 276 -2.97 -7.72 -6.28
N VAL A 277 -3.99 -7.48 -5.48
CA VAL A 277 -4.33 -6.15 -4.93
C VAL A 277 -3.61 -5.91 -3.61
N THR A 278 -2.89 -4.79 -3.51
CA THR A 278 -2.20 -4.38 -2.27
C THR A 278 -3.00 -3.32 -1.52
N HIS A 279 -3.46 -2.27 -2.19
CA HIS A 279 -4.39 -1.28 -1.64
C HIS A 279 -5.14 -0.57 -2.77
N THR A 280 -6.34 -0.08 -2.48
CA THR A 280 -7.12 0.74 -3.40
C THR A 280 -6.59 2.17 -3.42
N GLN A 281 -6.69 2.86 -4.56
CA GLN A 281 -6.23 4.25 -4.71
C GLN A 281 -7.36 5.26 -4.49
N GLY A 282 -8.60 4.86 -4.71
CA GLY A 282 -9.78 5.57 -4.25
C GLY A 282 -10.08 5.30 -2.77
N GLY A 283 -10.76 6.25 -2.11
CA GLY A 283 -11.12 6.15 -0.72
C GLY A 283 -11.79 7.42 -0.18
N ILE A 284 -11.69 7.66 1.10
CA ILE A 284 -12.28 8.81 1.79
C ILE A 284 -11.60 10.11 1.33
N LYS A 285 -12.39 11.10 0.97
CA LYS A 285 -11.88 12.44 0.67
C LYS A 285 -11.55 13.19 1.95
N ILE A 286 -10.30 13.68 2.03
CA ILE A 286 -9.82 14.52 3.13
C ILE A 286 -9.25 15.84 2.62
N GLY A 287 -9.11 16.81 3.52
CA GLY A 287 -8.27 17.99 3.30
C GLY A 287 -6.85 17.82 3.87
N PRO A 288 -5.95 18.83 3.65
CA PRO A 288 -4.56 18.79 4.13
C PRO A 288 -4.39 18.64 5.66
N ALA A 289 -5.44 18.88 6.42
CA ALA A 289 -5.51 18.66 7.86
C ALA A 289 -5.96 17.25 8.25
N ALA A 290 -5.98 16.29 7.33
CA ALA A 290 -6.49 14.93 7.49
C ALA A 290 -7.98 14.86 7.94
N ARG A 291 -8.72 15.98 7.88
CA ARG A 291 -10.17 16.03 8.21
C ARG A 291 -10.98 15.42 7.07
N VAL A 292 -11.90 14.56 7.42
CA VAL A 292 -12.86 13.98 6.45
C VAL A 292 -13.84 15.06 5.98
N HIS A 293 -14.01 15.18 4.67
CA HIS A 293 -14.97 16.12 4.11
C HIS A 293 -16.40 15.73 4.47
N GLY A 294 -17.15 16.70 5.01
CA GLY A 294 -18.56 16.53 5.35
C GLY A 294 -18.84 15.94 6.74
N VAL A 295 -17.81 15.58 7.52
CA VAL A 295 -18.01 14.96 8.85
C VAL A 295 -17.10 15.60 9.90
N ASP A 296 -17.70 16.35 10.83
CA ASP A 296 -16.96 16.98 11.92
C ASP A 296 -16.41 15.95 12.92
N GLY A 297 -15.21 16.20 13.42
CA GLY A 297 -14.54 15.32 14.39
C GLY A 297 -14.03 13.99 13.83
N LEU A 298 -14.17 13.77 12.51
CA LEU A 298 -13.68 12.59 11.83
C LEU A 298 -12.44 12.92 11.00
N PHE A 299 -11.42 12.06 11.12
CA PHE A 299 -10.15 12.14 10.41
C PHE A 299 -9.86 10.84 9.71
N ALA A 300 -9.04 10.87 8.64
CA ALA A 300 -8.60 9.64 7.99
C ALA A 300 -7.12 9.75 7.57
N ALA A 301 -6.43 8.60 7.58
CA ALA A 301 -5.04 8.47 7.17
C ALA A 301 -4.74 7.07 6.61
N GLY A 302 -3.64 6.95 5.85
CA GLY A 302 -3.25 5.69 5.22
C GLY A 302 -4.15 5.32 4.05
N ALA A 303 -4.34 4.03 3.81
CA ALA A 303 -5.09 3.53 2.65
C ALA A 303 -6.62 3.76 2.72
N ASP A 304 -7.14 4.29 3.83
CA ASP A 304 -8.52 4.79 3.89
C ASP A 304 -8.71 6.07 3.07
N VAL A 305 -7.61 6.81 2.81
CA VAL A 305 -7.61 8.07 2.06
C VAL A 305 -7.46 7.80 0.58
N GLY A 306 -8.39 8.32 -0.21
CA GLY A 306 -8.34 8.27 -1.67
C GLY A 306 -7.74 9.51 -2.30
N GLY A 307 -7.37 9.39 -3.60
CA GLY A 307 -6.97 10.51 -4.42
C GLY A 307 -5.55 11.02 -4.18
N ILE A 308 -4.62 10.19 -3.68
CA ILE A 308 -3.20 10.57 -3.55
C ILE A 308 -2.42 10.11 -4.78
N SER A 309 -2.52 8.84 -5.13
CA SER A 309 -1.73 8.21 -6.20
C SER A 309 -2.54 7.90 -7.45
N THR A 310 -3.71 8.52 -7.61
CA THR A 310 -4.59 8.31 -8.77
C THR A 310 -3.86 8.55 -10.09
N GLY A 311 -3.92 7.57 -10.98
CA GLY A 311 -3.28 7.57 -12.29
C GLY A 311 -1.82 7.11 -12.27
N GLY A 312 -1.32 6.52 -11.17
CA GLY A 312 0.07 6.05 -11.12
C GLY A 312 0.48 5.39 -9.81
N TYR A 313 1.72 5.62 -9.39
CA TYR A 313 2.30 4.96 -8.22
C TYR A 313 3.11 5.91 -7.33
N SER A 314 2.83 5.88 -6.05
CA SER A 314 3.66 6.51 -5.01
C SER A 314 3.69 5.67 -3.74
N SER A 315 4.61 6.00 -2.82
CA SER A 315 4.73 5.24 -1.57
C SER A 315 3.51 5.40 -0.66
N GLY A 316 2.66 4.38 -0.58
CA GLY A 316 1.53 4.35 0.36
C GLY A 316 1.97 4.44 1.82
N LEU A 317 3.17 3.95 2.16
CA LEU A 317 3.74 4.09 3.50
C LEU A 317 4.17 5.53 3.81
N ALA A 318 4.63 6.30 2.81
CA ALA A 318 4.92 7.73 2.99
C ALA A 318 3.64 8.51 3.30
N ALA A 319 2.58 8.27 2.54
CA ALA A 319 1.27 8.86 2.80
C ALA A 319 0.76 8.48 4.20
N ALA A 320 0.86 7.21 4.59
CA ALA A 320 0.43 6.71 5.88
C ALA A 320 1.21 7.36 7.05
N LEU A 321 2.52 7.50 6.90
CA LEU A 321 3.40 8.12 7.89
C LEU A 321 3.06 9.62 8.08
N VAL A 322 3.01 10.36 6.99
CA VAL A 322 2.79 11.82 7.05
C VAL A 322 1.37 12.13 7.51
N LEU A 323 0.35 11.54 6.90
CA LEU A 323 -1.05 11.83 7.25
C LEU A 323 -1.42 11.32 8.64
N GLY A 324 -0.83 10.21 9.11
CA GLY A 324 -1.02 9.74 10.49
C GLY A 324 -0.54 10.76 11.52
N ARG A 325 0.62 11.39 11.30
CA ARG A 325 1.12 12.49 12.16
C ARG A 325 0.20 13.71 12.12
N ILE A 326 -0.23 14.11 10.93
CA ILE A 326 -1.11 15.27 10.74
C ILE A 326 -2.46 15.04 11.39
N ALA A 327 -3.05 13.86 11.29
CA ALA A 327 -4.31 13.53 11.94
C ALA A 327 -4.24 13.74 13.47
N ALA A 328 -3.14 13.31 14.09
CA ALA A 328 -2.91 13.55 15.52
C ALA A 328 -2.75 15.04 15.86
N GLU A 329 -1.99 15.79 15.07
CA GLU A 329 -1.74 17.21 15.26
C GLU A 329 -3.01 18.06 15.10
N THR A 330 -3.91 17.62 14.23
CA THR A 330 -5.16 18.33 13.96
C THR A 330 -6.27 17.97 14.94
N ALA A 331 -6.35 16.71 15.39
CA ALA A 331 -7.40 16.26 16.33
C ALA A 331 -7.32 16.95 17.71
N LEU A 332 -6.24 17.67 18.00
CA LEU A 332 -6.05 18.51 19.18
C LEU A 332 -6.73 19.87 19.09
N ARG A 333 -7.07 20.33 17.89
CA ARG A 333 -7.61 21.66 17.61
C ARG A 333 -9.12 21.64 17.38
#